data_d81d40968f2f74c50e93b089b7a8c1d6
#
_entry.id   d81d40968f2f74c50e93b089b7a8c1d6
#
_cell.length_a   1.000
_cell.length_b   1.000
_cell.length_c   1.000
_cell.angle_alpha   90.00
_cell.angle_beta   90.00
_cell.angle_gamma   90.00
#
_symmetry.space_group_name_H-M   'P 1'
#
loop_
_entity.id
_entity.type
_entity.pdbx_description
1 polymer ?
#
loop_
_entity_poly.entity_id
_entity_poly.type
_entity_poly.pdbx_seq_one_letter_code
_entity_poly.pdbx_strand_id
1 'polypeptide(L)'
;IKDVLKLIEEEDVAYVDVRFTDPKGKLQHVTLDRDLVDEDFFEEGFMFDGSSIAGWKSIDQSDMKLILDPASVYIDPFYAEKTLCVHCNVVEPDTGEAYSRDPRGTAAKAEAYLKASGIGDTAYFGPEAEFFIFDDVRYSVTPQKVSFQIDAADAAWNTDTEYEMGNTAHRAAHKGGYFPVNPIDTAQDIRGEMLSTMKRMGMKVDKHHHEVATCQHELGLIFGGLVEQADNIQKYK
;
A
#
# COMPACT_ATOMS: atom_id res chain seq x y z
N ILE A 1 0.76 -22.65 2.90
CA ILE A 1 2.00 -22.70 2.09
C ILE A 1 1.72 -23.45 0.78
N LYS A 2 1.20 -24.67 0.79
CA LYS A 2 0.99 -25.50 -0.43
C LYS A 2 0.17 -24.78 -1.50
N ASP A 3 -0.85 -24.04 -1.12
CA ASP A 3 -1.66 -23.27 -2.07
C ASP A 3 -0.87 -22.11 -2.70
N VAL A 4 0.08 -21.51 -1.96
CA VAL A 4 0.96 -20.46 -2.47
C VAL A 4 1.97 -21.04 -3.47
N LEU A 5 2.60 -22.17 -3.14
CA LEU A 5 3.53 -22.84 -4.05
C LEU A 5 2.81 -23.29 -5.34
N LYS A 6 1.59 -23.78 -5.21
CA LYS A 6 0.74 -24.10 -6.36
C LYS A 6 0.41 -22.87 -7.20
N LEU A 7 0.10 -21.73 -6.57
CA LEU A 7 -0.13 -20.45 -7.26
C LEU A 7 1.11 -20.00 -8.04
N ILE A 8 2.31 -20.13 -7.45
CA ILE A 8 3.59 -19.82 -8.11
C ILE A 8 3.74 -20.61 -9.41
N GLU A 9 3.41 -21.91 -9.38
CA GLU A 9 3.47 -22.76 -10.56
C GLU A 9 2.38 -22.43 -11.59
N GLU A 10 1.13 -22.36 -11.16
CA GLU A 10 -0.03 -22.14 -12.05
C GLU A 10 0.01 -20.77 -12.75
N GLU A 11 0.52 -19.75 -12.07
CA GLU A 11 0.66 -18.40 -12.61
C GLU A 11 1.99 -18.17 -13.34
N ASP A 12 2.87 -19.15 -13.40
CA ASP A 12 4.22 -19.02 -13.99
C ASP A 12 4.95 -17.78 -13.43
N VAL A 13 5.01 -17.71 -12.11
CA VAL A 13 5.67 -16.61 -11.39
C VAL A 13 7.18 -16.68 -11.62
N ALA A 14 7.79 -15.56 -12.02
CA ALA A 14 9.25 -15.45 -12.21
C ALA A 14 9.98 -15.10 -10.90
N TYR A 15 9.39 -14.24 -10.09
CA TYR A 15 10.00 -13.72 -8.86
C TYR A 15 9.05 -13.73 -7.67
N VAL A 16 9.62 -13.88 -6.48
CA VAL A 16 8.91 -13.69 -5.21
C VAL A 16 9.49 -12.48 -4.49
N ASP A 17 8.63 -11.52 -4.20
CA ASP A 17 8.98 -10.23 -3.58
C ASP A 17 8.55 -10.23 -2.12
N VAL A 18 9.50 -10.37 -1.20
CA VAL A 18 9.23 -10.35 0.24
C VAL A 18 9.22 -8.94 0.76
N ARG A 19 8.12 -8.53 1.40
CA ARG A 19 7.84 -7.15 1.79
C ARG A 19 7.64 -7.03 3.30
N PHE A 20 8.17 -5.96 3.89
CA PHE A 20 7.98 -5.63 5.29
C PHE A 20 7.92 -4.12 5.49
N THR A 21 7.34 -3.67 6.59
CA THR A 21 7.14 -2.24 6.87
C THR A 21 8.17 -1.76 7.90
N ASP A 22 8.83 -0.63 7.62
CA ASP A 22 9.74 0.00 8.56
C ASP A 22 9.00 0.87 9.61
N PRO A 23 9.67 1.38 10.66
CA PRO A 23 9.04 2.21 11.70
C PRO A 23 8.44 3.53 11.19
N LYS A 24 8.79 3.97 9.98
CA LYS A 24 8.22 5.17 9.34
C LYS A 24 7.00 4.87 8.47
N GLY A 25 6.59 3.60 8.39
CA GLY A 25 5.50 3.15 7.53
C GLY A 25 5.90 2.98 6.06
N LYS A 26 7.21 3.02 5.75
CA LYS A 26 7.71 2.74 4.40
C LYS A 26 7.75 1.23 4.17
N LEU A 27 7.23 0.81 3.01
CA LEU A 27 7.35 -0.57 2.57
C LEU A 27 8.75 -0.82 2.04
N GLN A 28 9.44 -1.79 2.63
CA GLN A 28 10.75 -2.29 2.21
C GLN A 28 10.56 -3.65 1.54
N HIS A 29 11.47 -4.04 0.63
CA HIS A 29 11.37 -5.32 -0.05
C HIS A 29 12.72 -5.86 -0.52
N VAL A 30 12.74 -7.14 -0.83
CA VAL A 30 13.77 -7.79 -1.64
C VAL A 30 13.09 -8.80 -2.55
N THR A 31 13.50 -8.83 -3.80
CA THR A 31 12.98 -9.74 -4.83
C THR A 31 13.90 -10.95 -4.96
N LEU A 32 13.33 -12.12 -4.90
CA LEU A 32 14.03 -13.41 -4.95
C LEU A 32 13.65 -14.16 -6.23
N ASP A 33 14.58 -14.96 -6.75
CA ASP A 33 14.27 -15.93 -7.79
C ASP A 33 13.28 -16.96 -7.25
N ARG A 34 12.28 -17.34 -8.05
CA ARG A 34 11.24 -18.30 -7.65
C ARG A 34 11.81 -19.66 -7.21
N ASP A 35 12.93 -20.09 -7.81
CA ASP A 35 13.52 -21.39 -7.54
C ASP A 35 14.15 -21.50 -6.13
N LEU A 36 14.28 -20.35 -5.43
CA LEU A 36 14.71 -20.30 -4.02
C LEU A 36 13.55 -20.45 -3.04
N VAL A 37 12.31 -20.43 -3.52
CA VAL A 37 11.12 -20.34 -2.66
C VAL A 37 10.37 -21.66 -2.68
N ASP A 38 10.57 -22.45 -1.65
CA ASP A 38 9.95 -23.75 -1.39
C ASP A 38 9.22 -23.76 -0.02
N GLU A 39 8.81 -24.93 0.45
CA GLU A 39 8.14 -25.10 1.75
C GLU A 39 9.07 -24.72 2.89
N ASP A 40 10.34 -25.12 2.82
CA ASP A 40 11.36 -24.84 3.85
C ASP A 40 11.63 -23.31 3.93
N PHE A 41 11.65 -22.62 2.79
CA PHE A 41 11.82 -21.16 2.77
C PHE A 41 10.69 -20.43 3.50
N PHE A 42 9.44 -20.89 3.37
CA PHE A 42 8.32 -20.32 4.13
C PHE A 42 8.41 -20.62 5.63
N GLU A 43 8.95 -21.77 6.02
CA GLU A 43 9.10 -22.17 7.42
C GLU A 43 10.32 -21.51 8.09
N GLU A 44 11.44 -21.48 7.38
CA GLU A 44 12.71 -20.96 7.92
C GLU A 44 12.79 -19.43 7.80
N GLY A 45 12.19 -18.86 6.76
CA GLY A 45 12.22 -17.42 6.49
C GLY A 45 13.49 -16.94 5.80
N PHE A 46 13.63 -15.63 5.65
CA PHE A 46 14.72 -14.94 4.95
C PHE A 46 15.54 -14.06 5.88
N MET A 47 16.86 -14.24 5.90
CA MET A 47 17.78 -13.43 6.71
C MET A 47 18.17 -12.14 5.99
N PHE A 48 18.23 -11.03 6.72
CA PHE A 48 18.66 -9.74 6.19
C PHE A 48 19.37 -8.90 7.24
N ASP A 49 20.06 -7.84 6.79
CA ASP A 49 20.75 -6.88 7.64
C ASP A 49 19.79 -5.78 8.14
N GLY A 50 19.33 -5.91 9.37
CA GLY A 50 18.47 -4.94 10.04
C GLY A 50 19.15 -3.61 10.39
N SER A 51 20.49 -3.52 10.36
CA SER A 51 21.19 -2.27 10.60
C SER A 51 21.04 -1.26 9.44
N SER A 52 20.68 -1.77 8.27
CA SER A 52 20.36 -0.95 7.09
C SER A 52 18.97 -0.30 7.16
N ILE A 53 18.14 -0.68 8.13
CA ILE A 53 16.81 -0.09 8.36
C ILE A 53 16.90 0.95 9.46
N ALA A 54 16.58 2.19 9.12
CA ALA A 54 16.68 3.31 10.07
C ALA A 54 15.80 3.09 11.31
N GLY A 55 16.41 3.14 12.49
CA GLY A 55 15.75 3.02 13.78
C GLY A 55 15.58 1.57 14.27
N TRP A 56 16.14 0.57 13.59
CA TRP A 56 16.11 -0.83 14.01
C TRP A 56 17.35 -1.22 14.81
N LYS A 57 18.28 -1.93 14.21
CA LYS A 57 19.43 -2.54 14.88
C LYS A 57 20.70 -1.73 14.71
N SER A 58 21.67 -1.94 15.58
CA SER A 58 23.05 -1.52 15.38
C SER A 58 23.83 -2.59 14.60
N ILE A 59 24.97 -2.21 14.04
CA ILE A 59 25.75 -3.09 13.16
C ILE A 59 26.29 -4.35 13.86
N ASP A 60 26.49 -4.28 15.18
CA ASP A 60 26.94 -5.40 16.03
C ASP A 60 25.85 -6.44 16.35
N GLN A 61 24.59 -6.14 16.01
CA GLN A 61 23.41 -7.01 16.19
C GLN A 61 22.51 -6.95 14.94
N SER A 62 23.10 -6.92 13.77
CA SER A 62 22.40 -6.58 12.52
C SER A 62 21.47 -7.64 11.98
N ASP A 63 21.71 -8.90 12.31
CA ASP A 63 20.96 -10.02 11.74
C ASP A 63 19.49 -10.01 12.20
N MET A 64 18.61 -10.06 11.22
CA MET A 64 17.16 -10.10 11.38
C MET A 64 16.57 -11.15 10.44
N LYS A 65 15.37 -11.63 10.75
CA LYS A 65 14.70 -12.64 9.93
C LYS A 65 13.30 -12.18 9.54
N LEU A 66 12.95 -12.37 8.26
CA LEU A 66 11.61 -12.22 7.73
C LEU A 66 10.90 -13.57 7.71
N ILE A 67 9.73 -13.65 8.33
CA ILE A 67 8.84 -14.81 8.24
C ILE A 67 7.67 -14.43 7.34
N LEU A 68 7.53 -15.16 6.24
CA LEU A 68 6.52 -14.91 5.22
C LEU A 68 5.13 -15.29 5.71
N ASP A 69 4.14 -14.43 5.48
CA ASP A 69 2.74 -14.76 5.76
C ASP A 69 2.03 -15.25 4.49
N PRO A 70 1.79 -16.56 4.35
CA PRO A 70 1.15 -17.10 3.15
C PRO A 70 -0.28 -16.62 2.92
N ALA A 71 -0.93 -16.01 3.93
CA ALA A 71 -2.26 -15.42 3.78
C ALA A 71 -2.24 -14.04 3.12
N SER A 72 -1.07 -13.40 3.03
CA SER A 72 -0.90 -12.02 2.54
C SER A 72 -0.51 -11.93 1.05
N VAL A 73 -0.37 -13.06 0.36
CA VAL A 73 0.16 -13.11 -1.01
C VAL A 73 -0.76 -12.47 -2.04
N TYR A 74 -0.15 -11.88 -3.06
CA TYR A 74 -0.84 -11.37 -4.25
C TYR A 74 0.13 -11.28 -5.43
N ILE A 75 -0.39 -11.28 -6.66
CA ILE A 75 0.40 -10.99 -7.85
C ILE A 75 0.41 -9.47 -8.07
N ASP A 76 1.60 -8.88 -8.17
CA ASP A 76 1.75 -7.46 -8.47
C ASP A 76 1.43 -7.19 -9.95
N PRO A 77 0.45 -6.33 -10.27
CA PRO A 77 0.03 -6.12 -11.64
C PRO A 77 0.91 -5.14 -12.44
N PHE A 78 1.92 -4.54 -11.81
CA PHE A 78 2.70 -3.45 -12.39
C PHE A 78 4.10 -3.87 -12.85
N TYR A 79 4.63 -5.00 -12.38
CA TYR A 79 5.92 -5.48 -12.81
C TYR A 79 5.86 -6.13 -14.20
N ALA A 80 6.94 -5.97 -14.97
CA ALA A 80 7.05 -6.56 -16.31
C ALA A 80 7.07 -8.08 -16.26
N GLU A 81 7.81 -8.65 -15.30
CA GLU A 81 7.84 -10.08 -15.02
C GLU A 81 6.85 -10.40 -13.90
N LYS A 82 6.14 -11.51 -14.05
CA LYS A 82 5.13 -11.90 -13.06
C LYS A 82 5.76 -12.15 -11.69
N THR A 83 5.39 -11.34 -10.74
CA THR A 83 5.98 -11.31 -9.40
C THR A 83 4.90 -11.55 -8.34
N LEU A 84 5.11 -12.56 -7.51
CA LEU A 84 4.28 -12.79 -6.33
C LEU A 84 4.84 -12.00 -5.16
N CYS A 85 4.04 -11.13 -4.57
CA CYS A 85 4.38 -10.36 -3.37
C CYS A 85 3.82 -11.02 -2.13
N VAL A 86 4.58 -10.98 -1.04
CA VAL A 86 4.18 -11.50 0.28
C VAL A 86 4.61 -10.57 1.38
N HIS A 87 3.71 -10.26 2.32
CA HIS A 87 4.06 -9.50 3.52
C HIS A 87 4.70 -10.42 4.57
N CYS A 88 5.70 -9.89 5.24
CA CYS A 88 6.48 -10.62 6.23
C CYS A 88 6.35 -10.01 7.62
N ASN A 89 6.42 -10.85 8.64
CA ASN A 89 6.70 -10.46 10.01
C ASN A 89 8.22 -10.45 10.22
N VAL A 90 8.70 -9.54 11.06
CA VAL A 90 10.13 -9.48 11.41
C VAL A 90 10.33 -10.12 12.78
N VAL A 91 11.29 -11.02 12.86
CA VAL A 91 11.59 -11.75 14.12
C VAL A 91 13.09 -11.70 14.45
N GLU A 92 13.39 -11.91 15.73
CA GLU A 92 14.76 -12.12 16.20
C GLU A 92 15.24 -13.51 15.72
N PRO A 93 16.38 -13.61 15.03
CA PRO A 93 16.81 -14.88 14.41
C PRO A 93 17.09 -16.00 15.43
N ASP A 94 17.62 -15.67 16.60
CA ASP A 94 18.02 -16.65 17.60
C ASP A 94 16.84 -17.24 18.40
N THR A 95 15.81 -16.43 18.63
CA THR A 95 14.67 -16.80 19.50
C THR A 95 13.39 -17.05 18.72
N GLY A 96 13.27 -16.51 17.48
CA GLY A 96 12.03 -16.52 16.71
C GLY A 96 10.95 -15.58 17.28
N GLU A 97 11.27 -14.79 18.32
CA GLU A 97 10.32 -13.85 18.90
C GLU A 97 10.07 -12.66 17.97
N ALA A 98 8.83 -12.17 17.97
CA ALA A 98 8.46 -11.00 17.18
C ALA A 98 9.32 -9.78 17.53
N TYR A 99 9.93 -9.15 16.52
CA TYR A 99 10.73 -7.95 16.73
C TYR A 99 9.85 -6.79 17.23
N SER A 100 10.25 -6.18 18.33
CA SER A 100 9.42 -5.18 19.04
C SER A 100 9.15 -3.89 18.24
N ARG A 101 9.93 -3.60 17.21
CA ARG A 101 9.77 -2.42 16.34
C ARG A 101 9.22 -2.77 14.96
N ASP A 102 8.73 -3.98 14.77
CA ASP A 102 7.97 -4.36 13.58
C ASP A 102 6.54 -3.83 13.67
N PRO A 103 6.12 -2.90 12.78
CA PRO A 103 4.75 -2.37 12.79
C PRO A 103 3.70 -3.46 12.55
N ARG A 104 3.95 -4.41 11.64
CA ARG A 104 3.03 -5.52 11.37
C ARG A 104 2.92 -6.47 12.57
N GLY A 105 4.04 -6.80 13.18
CA GLY A 105 4.08 -7.57 14.42
C GLY A 105 3.36 -6.87 15.58
N THR A 106 3.43 -5.53 15.64
CA THR A 106 2.68 -4.73 16.63
C THR A 106 1.17 -4.82 16.40
N ALA A 107 0.71 -4.78 15.13
CA ALA A 107 -0.71 -4.97 14.79
C ALA A 107 -1.20 -6.37 15.17
N ALA A 108 -0.44 -7.42 14.86
CA ALA A 108 -0.78 -8.80 15.24
C ALA A 108 -0.84 -8.98 16.76
N LYS A 109 0.08 -8.34 17.51
CA LYS A 109 0.08 -8.33 18.97
C LYS A 109 -1.15 -7.63 19.55
N ALA A 110 -1.61 -6.56 18.92
CA ALA A 110 -2.82 -5.84 19.33
C ALA A 110 -4.09 -6.71 19.12
N GLU A 111 -4.21 -7.45 18.03
CA GLU A 111 -5.30 -8.41 17.81
C GLU A 111 -5.28 -9.53 18.88
N ALA A 112 -4.10 -10.10 19.13
CA ALA A 112 -3.94 -11.13 20.16
C ALA A 112 -4.31 -10.61 21.57
N TYR A 113 -3.92 -9.37 21.89
CA TYR A 113 -4.25 -8.73 23.16
C TYR A 113 -5.77 -8.52 23.32
N LEU A 114 -6.46 -8.01 22.28
CA LEU A 114 -7.91 -7.84 22.31
C LEU A 114 -8.60 -9.17 22.63
N LYS A 115 -8.25 -10.22 21.90
CA LYS A 115 -8.81 -11.56 22.11
C LYS A 115 -8.53 -12.11 23.52
N ALA A 116 -7.30 -11.96 24.01
CA ALA A 116 -6.91 -12.40 25.35
C ALA A 116 -7.60 -11.62 26.47
N SER A 117 -7.96 -10.35 26.24
CA SER A 117 -8.67 -9.52 27.23
C SER A 117 -10.11 -9.94 27.48
N GLY A 118 -10.72 -10.71 26.58
CA GLY A 118 -12.14 -11.10 26.63
C GLY A 118 -13.14 -9.98 26.36
N ILE A 119 -12.68 -8.79 25.97
CA ILE A 119 -13.56 -7.65 25.63
C ILE A 119 -14.19 -7.88 24.24
N GLY A 120 -13.45 -8.50 23.32
CA GLY A 120 -13.94 -8.81 21.98
C GLY A 120 -12.99 -9.76 21.25
N ASP A 121 -13.48 -10.42 20.21
CA ASP A 121 -12.69 -11.32 19.37
C ASP A 121 -12.01 -10.60 18.22
N THR A 122 -12.66 -9.55 17.70
CA THR A 122 -12.21 -8.81 16.52
C THR A 122 -12.53 -7.33 16.68
N ALA A 123 -11.56 -6.48 16.35
CA ALA A 123 -11.79 -5.06 16.07
C ALA A 123 -11.77 -4.84 14.56
N TYR A 124 -12.77 -4.13 14.05
CA TYR A 124 -12.87 -3.82 12.63
C TYR A 124 -12.37 -2.42 12.34
N PHE A 125 -11.63 -2.31 11.24
CA PHE A 125 -11.06 -1.07 10.72
C PHE A 125 -11.54 -0.85 9.28
N GLY A 126 -12.01 0.36 8.98
CA GLY A 126 -12.41 0.77 7.63
C GLY A 126 -11.52 1.92 7.19
N PRO A 127 -10.41 1.68 6.50
CA PRO A 127 -9.56 2.74 6.00
C PRO A 127 -10.28 3.56 4.92
N GLU A 128 -10.13 4.88 4.99
CA GLU A 128 -10.61 5.84 3.99
C GLU A 128 -9.41 6.55 3.39
N ALA A 129 -8.72 5.84 2.48
CA ALA A 129 -7.51 6.38 1.86
C ALA A 129 -7.88 7.32 0.72
N GLU A 130 -7.54 8.59 0.89
CA GLU A 130 -7.77 9.66 -0.08
C GLU A 130 -6.47 10.05 -0.77
N PHE A 131 -6.56 10.53 -2.00
CA PHE A 131 -5.42 10.97 -2.79
C PHE A 131 -5.80 12.10 -3.73
N PHE A 132 -4.77 12.76 -4.26
CA PHE A 132 -4.92 13.85 -5.23
C PHE A 132 -4.26 13.45 -6.55
N ILE A 133 -4.89 13.85 -7.67
CA ILE A 133 -4.32 13.72 -9.01
C ILE A 133 -4.06 15.11 -9.56
N PHE A 134 -2.81 15.39 -9.91
CA PHE A 134 -2.40 16.68 -10.48
C PHE A 134 -1.75 16.45 -11.85
N ASP A 135 -1.96 17.37 -12.79
CA ASP A 135 -1.28 17.34 -14.09
C ASP A 135 0.12 17.95 -13.99
N ASP A 136 0.31 18.96 -13.13
CA ASP A 136 1.62 19.58 -12.90
C ASP A 136 1.74 20.06 -11.45
N VAL A 137 2.92 19.85 -10.87
CA VAL A 137 3.27 20.33 -9.53
C VAL A 137 4.65 20.96 -9.57
N ARG A 138 4.70 22.27 -9.25
CA ARG A 138 5.93 23.03 -9.13
C ARG A 138 6.08 23.51 -7.69
N TYR A 139 7.24 23.34 -7.07
CA TYR A 139 7.48 23.78 -5.70
C TYR A 139 8.90 24.27 -5.50
N SER A 140 9.07 25.13 -4.49
CA SER A 140 10.36 25.59 -4.04
C SER A 140 10.39 25.64 -2.51
N VAL A 141 11.42 25.06 -1.92
CA VAL A 141 11.66 25.07 -0.48
C VAL A 141 13.06 25.60 -0.23
N THR A 142 13.15 26.77 0.39
CA THR A 142 14.41 27.40 0.78
C THR A 142 14.33 27.79 2.26
N PRO A 143 15.45 28.14 2.93
CA PRO A 143 15.41 28.53 4.34
C PRO A 143 14.48 29.70 4.67
N GLN A 144 14.19 30.57 3.70
CA GLN A 144 13.35 31.77 3.89
C GLN A 144 12.02 31.76 3.16
N LYS A 145 11.76 30.76 2.30
CA LYS A 145 10.55 30.73 1.48
C LYS A 145 10.09 29.31 1.16
N VAL A 146 8.80 29.06 1.30
CA VAL A 146 8.13 27.89 0.76
C VAL A 146 7.05 28.36 -0.21
N SER A 147 7.01 27.79 -1.41
CA SER A 147 5.96 28.03 -2.40
C SER A 147 5.65 26.76 -3.18
N PHE A 148 4.40 26.65 -3.63
CA PHE A 148 3.97 25.61 -4.56
C PHE A 148 2.96 26.20 -5.55
N GLN A 149 2.86 25.55 -6.70
CA GLN A 149 1.89 25.82 -7.74
C GLN A 149 1.44 24.48 -8.33
N ILE A 150 0.15 24.30 -8.47
CA ILE A 150 -0.47 23.05 -8.92
C ILE A 150 -1.42 23.37 -10.04
N ASP A 151 -1.35 22.61 -11.13
CA ASP A 151 -2.31 22.63 -12.22
C ASP A 151 -2.98 21.27 -12.39
N ALA A 152 -4.24 21.28 -12.73
CA ALA A 152 -5.01 20.10 -13.06
C ALA A 152 -6.22 20.46 -13.92
N ALA A 153 -6.60 19.56 -14.83
CA ALA A 153 -7.81 19.71 -15.65
C ALA A 153 -9.10 19.81 -14.82
N ASP A 154 -9.08 19.26 -13.61
CA ASP A 154 -10.16 19.32 -12.63
C ASP A 154 -10.27 20.67 -11.89
N ALA A 155 -9.20 21.48 -11.90
CA ALA A 155 -9.14 22.73 -11.14
C ALA A 155 -9.94 23.85 -11.80
N ALA A 156 -10.56 24.71 -10.95
CA ALA A 156 -11.22 25.93 -11.39
C ALA A 156 -10.23 27.06 -11.75
N TRP A 157 -8.96 26.88 -11.44
CA TRP A 157 -7.87 27.80 -11.82
C TRP A 157 -7.04 27.21 -12.94
N ASN A 158 -6.27 28.07 -13.62
CA ASN A 158 -5.29 27.67 -14.62
C ASN A 158 -4.07 28.58 -14.50
N THR A 159 -2.89 28.00 -14.51
CA THR A 159 -1.61 28.73 -14.47
C THR A 159 -0.91 28.66 -15.82
N ASP A 160 -1.56 29.11 -16.87
CA ASP A 160 -1.08 29.20 -18.26
C ASP A 160 -1.01 27.86 -19.01
N THR A 161 -1.71 26.81 -18.55
CA THR A 161 -1.82 25.54 -19.30
C THR A 161 -2.82 25.70 -20.43
N GLU A 162 -2.40 25.38 -21.66
CA GLU A 162 -3.29 25.23 -22.82
C GLU A 162 -3.77 23.79 -22.92
N TYR A 163 -5.09 23.57 -22.90
CA TYR A 163 -5.69 22.26 -23.08
C TYR A 163 -6.03 22.03 -24.55
N GLU A 164 -5.87 20.80 -25.03
CA GLU A 164 -6.12 20.42 -26.42
C GLU A 164 -7.51 20.84 -26.91
N MET A 165 -8.51 20.71 -26.08
CA MET A 165 -9.89 21.09 -26.37
C MET A 165 -10.20 22.58 -26.11
N GLY A 166 -9.23 23.34 -25.63
CA GLY A 166 -9.39 24.76 -25.30
C GLY A 166 -10.18 25.00 -24.03
N ASN A 167 -11.47 25.34 -24.15
CA ASN A 167 -12.30 25.59 -22.98
C ASN A 167 -12.53 24.34 -22.13
N THR A 168 -12.12 24.38 -20.86
CA THR A 168 -12.32 23.29 -19.89
C THR A 168 -13.74 23.26 -19.28
N ALA A 169 -14.66 24.10 -19.77
CA ALA A 169 -16.05 24.20 -19.31
C ALA A 169 -16.19 24.53 -17.81
N HIS A 170 -17.33 24.18 -17.22
CA HIS A 170 -17.58 24.37 -15.80
C HIS A 170 -16.68 23.46 -14.95
N ARG A 171 -16.16 24.02 -13.86
CA ARG A 171 -15.40 23.30 -12.84
C ARG A 171 -16.04 23.50 -11.48
N ALA A 172 -15.93 22.51 -10.60
CA ALA A 172 -16.40 22.62 -9.25
C ALA A 172 -15.70 23.77 -8.51
N ALA A 173 -16.43 24.50 -7.69
CA ALA A 173 -15.85 25.48 -6.80
C ALA A 173 -14.96 24.78 -5.73
N HIS A 174 -14.09 25.57 -5.10
CA HIS A 174 -13.31 25.09 -3.96
C HIS A 174 -14.25 24.47 -2.90
N LYS A 175 -13.95 23.26 -2.43
CA LYS A 175 -14.78 22.42 -1.57
C LYS A 175 -16.18 22.08 -2.14
N GLY A 176 -16.35 22.15 -3.45
CA GLY A 176 -17.60 21.81 -4.13
C GLY A 176 -17.55 20.52 -4.96
N GLY A 177 -16.52 19.71 -4.77
CA GLY A 177 -16.24 18.53 -5.60
C GLY A 177 -16.89 17.22 -5.16
N TYR A 178 -17.74 17.20 -4.14
CA TYR A 178 -18.29 15.94 -3.62
C TYR A 178 -19.36 15.34 -4.54
N PHE A 179 -19.10 14.15 -5.03
CA PHE A 179 -20.01 13.32 -5.85
C PHE A 179 -20.51 13.95 -7.17
N PRO A 180 -19.73 14.73 -7.92
CA PRO A 180 -20.18 15.21 -9.22
C PRO A 180 -20.21 14.04 -10.23
N VAL A 181 -20.97 14.24 -11.28
CA VAL A 181 -20.93 13.37 -12.47
C VAL A 181 -20.10 14.03 -13.58
N ASN A 182 -19.71 13.23 -14.57
CA ASN A 182 -19.07 13.75 -15.78
C ASN A 182 -19.98 14.82 -16.45
N PRO A 183 -19.44 15.87 -17.03
CA PRO A 183 -18.01 16.16 -17.29
C PRO A 183 -17.28 16.87 -16.14
N ILE A 184 -17.93 17.15 -15.02
CA ILE A 184 -17.28 17.81 -13.87
C ILE A 184 -16.26 16.85 -13.22
N ASP A 185 -16.66 15.62 -12.98
CA ASP A 185 -15.76 14.53 -12.59
C ASP A 185 -14.92 14.09 -13.80
N THR A 186 -13.66 14.42 -13.82
CA THR A 186 -12.74 14.09 -14.93
C THR A 186 -11.99 12.78 -14.73
N ALA A 187 -12.09 12.13 -13.56
CA ALA A 187 -11.28 10.98 -13.18
C ALA A 187 -12.07 9.69 -12.93
N GLN A 188 -13.32 9.62 -13.38
CA GLN A 188 -14.19 8.45 -13.23
C GLN A 188 -13.51 7.16 -13.73
N ASP A 189 -12.94 7.19 -14.94
CA ASP A 189 -12.34 6.01 -15.57
C ASP A 189 -11.02 5.62 -14.90
N ILE A 190 -10.20 6.60 -14.49
CA ILE A 190 -8.95 6.37 -13.77
C ILE A 190 -9.24 5.64 -12.44
N ARG A 191 -10.17 6.14 -11.64
CA ARG A 191 -10.57 5.50 -10.38
C ARG A 191 -11.19 4.12 -10.62
N GLY A 192 -11.97 3.95 -11.68
CA GLY A 192 -12.55 2.65 -12.05
C GLY A 192 -11.49 1.61 -12.37
N GLU A 193 -10.43 2.00 -13.10
CA GLU A 193 -9.28 1.13 -13.39
C GLU A 193 -8.48 0.80 -12.13
N MET A 194 -8.22 1.79 -11.27
CA MET A 194 -7.56 1.59 -9.96
C MET A 194 -8.34 0.58 -9.11
N LEU A 195 -9.65 0.76 -8.97
CA LEU A 195 -10.50 -0.15 -8.18
C LEU A 195 -10.49 -1.59 -8.74
N SER A 196 -10.54 -1.71 -10.07
CA SER A 196 -10.47 -3.01 -10.76
C SER A 196 -9.10 -3.68 -10.54
N THR A 197 -8.03 -2.90 -10.50
CA THR A 197 -6.68 -3.39 -10.20
C THR A 197 -6.56 -3.87 -8.75
N MET A 198 -7.07 -3.11 -7.79
CA MET A 198 -7.13 -3.52 -6.39
C MET A 198 -7.88 -4.84 -6.20
N LYS A 199 -8.99 -5.05 -6.93
CA LYS A 199 -9.72 -6.33 -6.92
C LYS A 199 -8.87 -7.49 -7.45
N ARG A 200 -8.11 -7.29 -8.53
CA ARG A 200 -7.18 -8.30 -9.05
C ARG A 200 -6.07 -8.66 -8.05
N MET A 201 -5.65 -7.69 -7.23
CA MET A 201 -4.70 -7.90 -6.13
C MET A 201 -5.32 -8.55 -4.89
N GLY A 202 -6.59 -8.97 -4.95
CA GLY A 202 -7.28 -9.66 -3.86
C GLY A 202 -7.87 -8.76 -2.78
N MET A 203 -7.84 -7.43 -2.97
CA MET A 203 -8.45 -6.50 -2.01
C MET A 203 -9.98 -6.49 -2.15
N LYS A 204 -10.66 -6.40 -1.02
CA LYS A 204 -12.12 -6.23 -0.96
C LYS A 204 -12.43 -4.74 -1.00
N VAL A 205 -12.96 -4.29 -2.11
CA VAL A 205 -13.29 -2.89 -2.38
C VAL A 205 -14.80 -2.71 -2.54
N ASP A 206 -15.33 -1.52 -2.29
CA ASP A 206 -16.77 -1.24 -2.40
C ASP A 206 -17.12 -0.09 -3.34
N LYS A 207 -16.41 1.03 -3.32
CA LYS A 207 -16.75 2.25 -4.04
C LYS A 207 -15.54 3.05 -4.47
N HIS A 208 -15.79 3.99 -5.37
CA HIS A 208 -14.87 5.11 -5.63
C HIS A 208 -15.69 6.36 -5.94
N HIS A 209 -15.15 7.52 -5.63
CA HIS A 209 -15.79 8.80 -5.95
C HIS A 209 -14.77 9.94 -5.94
N HIS A 210 -15.22 11.10 -6.47
CA HIS A 210 -14.55 12.36 -6.28
C HIS A 210 -14.87 12.90 -4.88
N GLU A 211 -13.86 13.38 -4.19
CA GLU A 211 -13.98 13.96 -2.86
C GLU A 211 -14.26 15.46 -2.87
N VAL A 212 -14.39 16.04 -1.67
CA VAL A 212 -14.82 17.44 -1.49
C VAL A 212 -13.87 18.44 -2.12
N ALA A 213 -12.56 18.22 -1.99
CA ALA A 213 -11.57 19.16 -2.52
C ALA A 213 -11.31 18.94 -4.02
N THR A 214 -10.86 20.00 -4.69
CA THR A 214 -10.40 19.94 -6.07
C THR A 214 -9.32 18.86 -6.22
N CYS A 215 -9.46 18.00 -7.23
CA CYS A 215 -8.53 16.90 -7.53
C CYS A 215 -8.43 15.80 -6.45
N GLN A 216 -9.31 15.79 -5.48
CA GLN A 216 -9.32 14.80 -4.39
C GLN A 216 -10.22 13.63 -4.74
N HIS A 217 -9.71 12.42 -4.51
CA HIS A 217 -10.38 11.16 -4.84
C HIS A 217 -10.29 10.17 -3.69
N GLU A 218 -11.25 9.25 -3.64
CA GLU A 218 -11.29 8.15 -2.68
C GLU A 218 -11.59 6.82 -3.37
N LEU A 219 -10.93 5.76 -2.89
CA LEU A 219 -11.23 4.37 -3.22
C LEU A 219 -11.54 3.63 -1.92
N GLY A 220 -12.75 3.14 -1.78
CA GLY A 220 -13.23 2.48 -0.55
C GLY A 220 -12.74 1.05 -0.43
N LEU A 221 -12.27 0.69 0.77
CA LEU A 221 -11.99 -0.67 1.20
C LEU A 221 -13.10 -1.17 2.12
N ILE A 222 -13.55 -2.41 1.93
CA ILE A 222 -14.45 -3.05 2.88
C ILE A 222 -13.67 -3.27 4.19
N PHE A 223 -14.29 -2.92 5.32
CA PHE A 223 -13.67 -3.06 6.63
C PHE A 223 -13.25 -4.52 6.93
N GLY A 224 -12.21 -4.69 7.74
CA GLY A 224 -11.66 -5.99 8.13
C GLY A 224 -10.86 -5.91 9.42
N GLY A 225 -10.16 -6.98 9.79
CA GLY A 225 -9.27 -7.02 10.94
C GLY A 225 -8.07 -6.08 10.80
N LEU A 226 -7.38 -5.80 11.88
CA LEU A 226 -6.30 -4.83 11.92
C LEU A 226 -5.14 -5.19 10.98
N VAL A 227 -4.65 -6.43 11.06
CA VAL A 227 -3.52 -6.88 10.22
C VAL A 227 -3.93 -6.91 8.74
N GLU A 228 -5.13 -7.43 8.41
CA GLU A 228 -5.65 -7.44 7.04
C GLU A 228 -5.71 -6.03 6.46
N GLN A 229 -6.23 -5.07 7.21
CA GLN A 229 -6.35 -3.70 6.72
C GLN A 229 -5.02 -2.95 6.67
N ALA A 230 -4.10 -3.23 7.60
CA ALA A 230 -2.73 -2.71 7.52
C ALA A 230 -2.02 -3.18 6.23
N ASP A 231 -2.12 -4.47 5.91
CA ASP A 231 -1.58 -5.03 4.66
C ASP A 231 -2.27 -4.43 3.43
N ASN A 232 -3.59 -4.26 3.46
CA ASN A 232 -4.35 -3.64 2.36
C ASN A 232 -3.93 -2.19 2.11
N ILE A 233 -3.66 -1.39 3.14
CA ILE A 233 -3.15 -0.03 2.98
C ILE A 233 -1.73 -0.02 2.37
N GLN A 234 -0.89 -0.99 2.70
CA GLN A 234 0.42 -1.12 2.07
C GLN A 234 0.31 -1.54 0.59
N LYS A 235 -0.65 -2.41 0.25
CA LYS A 235 -0.96 -2.78 -1.15
C LYS A 235 -1.55 -1.63 -1.95
N TYR A 236 -2.34 -0.77 -1.30
CA TYR A 236 -3.00 0.38 -1.93
C TYR A 236 -1.99 1.43 -2.43
N LYS A 237 -0.90 1.64 -1.71
CA LYS A 237 0.17 2.60 -2.07
C LYS A 237 0.96 2.18 -3.30
#